data_24abbac3a58747443086b4eab0d45b33
#
_entry.id   24abbac3a58747443086b4eab0d45b33
#
_cell.length_a   1.000
_cell.length_b   1.000
_cell.length_c   1.000
_cell.angle_alpha   90.00
_cell.angle_beta   90.00
_cell.angle_gamma   90.00
#
_symmetry.space_group_name_H-M   'P 1'
#
loop_
_entity.id
_entity.type
_entity.pdbx_description
1 polymer ?
#
loop_
_entity_poly.entity_id
_entity_poly.type
_entity_poly.pdbx_seq_one_letter_code
_entity_poly.pdbx_strand_id
1 'polypeptide(L)'
;AEKKPVKVEGEARQKGDAPCMIIFCAFDQQMYLIELAKRYGLNNYINLVFRKNFSAQVLKANMKVVGNCEYGLILYRDRLPKFRNNGKMIFNCIDWPRDNESEKIHPTQKPVELLKRLIEIFTDEGDVVIDPCAGSGSTIVAAERLNRKGFGFEIKKEFYTKANQWIMEEKQVKLDVKQFG
;
A
#
# COMPACT_ATOMS: atom_id res chain seq x y z
N ALA A 1 -17.34 7.11 14.70
CA ALA A 1 -17.08 8.07 15.79
C ALA A 1 -15.64 8.54 15.67
N GLU A 2 -15.43 9.81 15.32
CA GLU A 2 -14.11 10.42 15.26
C GLU A 2 -13.64 10.66 16.71
N LYS A 3 -12.75 9.81 17.21
CA LYS A 3 -12.06 10.08 18.48
C LYS A 3 -10.90 11.03 18.20
N LYS A 4 -10.90 12.18 18.86
CA LYS A 4 -9.72 13.05 18.91
C LYS A 4 -8.61 12.31 19.68
N PRO A 5 -7.34 12.44 19.27
CA PRO A 5 -6.24 11.79 19.98
C PRO A 5 -6.16 12.32 21.40
N VAL A 6 -6.01 11.42 22.36
CA VAL A 6 -5.75 11.77 23.77
C VAL A 6 -4.39 12.47 23.81
N LYS A 7 -4.36 13.71 24.31
CA LYS A 7 -3.10 14.40 24.64
C LYS A 7 -2.46 13.68 25.81
N VAL A 8 -1.29 13.12 25.62
CA VAL A 8 -0.40 12.76 26.72
C VAL A 8 0.34 14.04 27.10
N GLU A 9 0.14 14.52 28.33
CA GLU A 9 0.85 15.70 28.83
C GLU A 9 2.35 15.41 28.83
N GLY A 10 3.12 16.32 28.21
CA GLY A 10 4.59 16.32 28.24
C GLY A 10 5.32 15.86 26.98
N GLU A 11 4.68 15.25 26.00
CA GLU A 11 5.34 14.92 24.74
C GLU A 11 4.97 15.92 23.62
N ALA A 12 5.98 16.65 23.15
CA ALA A 12 5.85 17.40 21.90
C ALA A 12 5.53 16.41 20.78
N ARG A 13 4.41 16.60 20.08
CA ARG A 13 4.04 15.78 18.92
C ARG A 13 5.16 15.85 17.88
N GLN A 14 5.96 14.82 17.78
CA GLN A 14 6.92 14.69 16.69
C GLN A 14 6.13 14.52 15.38
N LYS A 15 6.37 15.43 14.46
CA LYS A 15 5.85 15.29 13.08
C LYS A 15 6.58 14.14 12.42
N GLY A 16 5.86 13.09 12.03
CA GLY A 16 6.44 11.99 11.27
C GLY A 16 6.95 12.48 9.91
N ASP A 17 8.20 12.17 9.58
CA ASP A 17 8.89 12.54 8.35
C ASP A 17 9.75 11.40 7.79
N ALA A 18 9.84 10.28 8.49
CA ALA A 18 10.62 9.13 8.07
C ALA A 18 9.90 8.31 7.00
N PRO A 19 10.63 7.54 6.18
CA PRO A 19 10.04 6.54 5.31
C PRO A 19 9.55 5.33 6.13
N CYS A 20 8.59 4.59 5.56
CA CYS A 20 8.19 3.29 6.06
C CYS A 20 8.17 2.26 4.92
N MET A 21 8.09 0.99 5.31
CA MET A 21 7.84 -0.11 4.40
C MET A 21 6.46 -0.68 4.69
N ILE A 22 5.66 -0.91 3.65
CA ILE A 22 4.36 -1.59 3.76
C ILE A 22 4.47 -2.92 3.05
N ILE A 23 4.28 -4.02 3.78
CA ILE A 23 4.34 -5.38 3.23
C ILE A 23 2.95 -6.01 3.32
N PHE A 24 2.41 -6.44 2.18
CA PHE A 24 1.24 -7.32 2.15
C PHE A 24 1.70 -8.76 2.40
N CYS A 25 1.01 -9.48 3.26
CA CYS A 25 1.39 -10.83 3.67
C CYS A 25 0.18 -11.68 4.07
N ALA A 26 0.37 -12.98 4.18
CA ALA A 26 -0.58 -13.86 4.83
C ALA A 26 -0.52 -13.70 6.36
N PHE A 27 -1.58 -14.12 7.05
CA PHE A 27 -1.68 -13.99 8.50
C PHE A 27 -0.52 -14.68 9.23
N ASP A 28 -0.20 -15.89 8.83
CA ASP A 28 0.85 -16.72 9.43
C ASP A 28 2.26 -16.22 9.14
N GLN A 29 2.46 -15.39 8.14
CA GLN A 29 3.75 -14.79 7.79
C GLN A 29 4.11 -13.59 8.66
N GLN A 30 3.16 -12.95 9.34
CA GLN A 30 3.39 -11.69 10.03
C GLN A 30 4.50 -11.78 11.08
N MET A 31 4.49 -12.81 11.92
CA MET A 31 5.51 -12.96 12.98
C MET A 31 6.91 -13.13 12.39
N TYR A 32 7.04 -13.94 11.35
CA TYR A 32 8.32 -14.11 10.66
C TYR A 32 8.83 -12.80 10.06
N LEU A 33 7.96 -12.04 9.41
CA LEU A 33 8.31 -10.75 8.80
C LEU A 33 8.70 -9.70 9.85
N ILE A 34 8.02 -9.67 11.01
CA ILE A 34 8.39 -8.80 12.12
C ILE A 34 9.79 -9.13 12.65
N GLU A 35 10.07 -10.41 12.90
CA GLU A 35 11.40 -10.84 13.36
C GLU A 35 12.50 -10.57 12.32
N LEU A 36 12.18 -10.78 11.04
CA LEU A 36 13.11 -10.45 9.95
C LEU A 36 13.37 -8.93 9.89
N ALA A 37 12.32 -8.12 9.98
CA ALA A 37 12.40 -6.67 9.94
C ALA A 37 13.31 -6.10 11.03
N LYS A 38 13.21 -6.62 12.25
CA LYS A 38 14.09 -6.24 13.37
C LYS A 38 15.56 -6.45 13.07
N ARG A 39 15.92 -7.53 12.36
CA ARG A 39 17.32 -7.79 11.96
C ARG A 39 17.89 -6.71 11.05
N TYR A 40 17.02 -5.97 10.34
CA TYR A 40 17.39 -4.86 9.47
C TYR A 40 17.10 -3.48 10.10
N GLY A 41 16.85 -3.43 11.41
CA GLY A 41 16.62 -2.19 12.16
C GLY A 41 15.25 -1.57 11.98
N LEU A 42 14.28 -2.33 11.45
CA LEU A 42 12.86 -1.91 11.41
C LEU A 42 12.19 -2.45 12.69
N ASN A 43 12.41 -1.75 13.80
CA ASN A 43 12.06 -2.22 15.13
C ASN A 43 10.58 -2.03 15.50
N ASN A 44 9.87 -1.21 14.74
CA ASN A 44 8.50 -0.85 15.00
C ASN A 44 7.58 -1.36 13.89
N TYR A 45 6.37 -1.76 14.27
CA TYR A 45 5.39 -2.25 13.32
C TYR A 45 3.96 -1.87 13.72
N ILE A 46 3.09 -1.76 12.71
CA ILE A 46 1.65 -1.66 12.87
C ILE A 46 1.04 -2.70 11.92
N ASN A 47 0.13 -3.54 12.42
CA ASN A 47 -0.58 -4.46 11.56
C ASN A 47 -1.74 -3.77 10.84
N LEU A 48 -1.94 -4.12 9.59
CA LEU A 48 -3.07 -3.71 8.77
C LEU A 48 -3.90 -4.94 8.41
N VAL A 49 -5.22 -4.75 8.37
CA VAL A 49 -6.18 -5.71 7.85
C VAL A 49 -6.90 -5.05 6.68
N PHE A 50 -6.91 -5.70 5.54
CA PHE A 50 -7.61 -5.24 4.36
C PHE A 50 -8.85 -6.11 4.17
N ARG A 51 -10.02 -5.52 4.36
CA ARG A 51 -11.30 -6.21 4.28
C ARG A 51 -11.88 -6.13 2.87
N LYS A 52 -12.02 -7.27 2.22
CA LYS A 52 -12.71 -7.38 0.93
C LYS A 52 -14.22 -7.40 1.15
N ASN A 53 -14.96 -6.69 0.33
CA ASN A 53 -16.43 -6.72 0.30
C ASN A 53 -16.99 -7.87 -0.57
N PHE A 54 -16.12 -8.78 -0.99
CA PHE A 54 -16.45 -9.94 -1.82
C PHE A 54 -15.73 -11.17 -1.30
N SER A 55 -16.32 -12.35 -1.55
CA SER A 55 -15.71 -13.63 -1.20
C SER A 55 -14.49 -13.87 -2.07
N ALA A 56 -13.34 -14.12 -1.45
CA ALA A 56 -12.10 -14.31 -2.14
C ALA A 56 -11.60 -15.77 -2.13
N GLN A 57 -11.77 -16.47 -1.01
CA GLN A 57 -11.22 -17.81 -0.86
C GLN A 57 -11.97 -18.60 0.20
N VAL A 58 -12.28 -19.86 -0.10
CA VAL A 58 -12.73 -20.82 0.91
C VAL A 58 -11.52 -21.29 1.70
N LEU A 59 -11.46 -20.96 2.99
CA LEU A 59 -10.31 -21.29 3.84
C LEU A 59 -10.26 -22.79 4.14
N LYS A 60 -11.42 -23.42 4.30
CA LYS A 60 -11.53 -24.86 4.49
C LYS A 60 -12.89 -25.36 3.99
N ALA A 61 -12.88 -26.22 2.97
CA ALA A 61 -14.08 -26.61 2.23
C ALA A 61 -15.23 -27.12 3.12
N ASN A 62 -14.93 -27.98 4.10
CA ASN A 62 -15.95 -28.61 4.94
C ASN A 62 -16.44 -27.73 6.11
N MET A 63 -15.74 -26.61 6.41
CA MET A 63 -16.11 -25.71 7.51
C MET A 63 -16.92 -24.51 7.08
N LYS A 64 -17.14 -24.33 5.78
CA LYS A 64 -17.89 -23.19 5.22
C LYS A 64 -17.35 -21.82 5.68
N VAL A 65 -16.07 -21.74 6.02
CA VAL A 65 -15.39 -20.49 6.39
C VAL A 65 -14.73 -19.90 5.16
N VAL A 66 -15.07 -18.66 4.86
CA VAL A 66 -14.58 -17.93 3.69
C VAL A 66 -13.71 -16.76 4.15
N GLY A 67 -12.49 -16.70 3.63
CA GLY A 67 -11.58 -15.59 3.88
C GLY A 67 -11.94 -14.36 3.04
N ASN A 68 -12.13 -13.25 3.71
CA ASN A 68 -12.35 -11.96 3.06
C ASN A 68 -11.32 -10.91 3.49
N CYS A 69 -10.29 -11.33 4.22
CA CYS A 69 -9.24 -10.43 4.68
C CYS A 69 -7.90 -10.74 4.00
N GLU A 70 -7.17 -9.68 3.72
CA GLU A 70 -5.72 -9.69 3.47
C GLU A 70 -5.04 -8.95 4.61
N TYR A 71 -3.76 -9.19 4.80
CA TYR A 71 -3.02 -8.58 5.90
C TYR A 71 -1.83 -7.80 5.38
N GLY A 72 -1.34 -6.90 6.20
CA GLY A 72 -0.12 -6.17 5.93
C GLY A 72 0.52 -5.65 7.20
N LEU A 73 1.74 -5.22 7.05
CA LEU A 73 2.53 -4.61 8.11
C LEU A 73 3.07 -3.28 7.61
N ILE A 74 2.93 -2.24 8.42
CA ILE A 74 3.72 -1.03 8.29
C ILE A 74 4.94 -1.23 9.18
N LEU A 75 6.13 -1.21 8.59
CA LEU A 75 7.40 -1.41 9.27
C LEU A 75 8.20 -0.13 9.19
N TYR A 76 8.78 0.30 10.32
CA TYR A 76 9.59 1.52 10.37
C TYR A 76 10.67 1.46 11.45
N ARG A 77 11.66 2.34 11.32
CA ARG A 77 12.76 2.50 12.28
C ARG A 77 12.29 3.32 13.50
N ASP A 78 13.20 3.95 14.21
CA ASP A 78 12.92 4.69 15.44
C ASP A 78 12.12 5.98 15.22
N ARG A 79 12.24 6.61 14.04
CA ARG A 79 11.51 7.83 13.71
C ARG A 79 10.13 7.50 13.13
N LEU A 80 9.11 8.26 13.53
CA LEU A 80 7.76 8.08 13.04
C LEU A 80 7.66 8.31 11.53
N PRO A 81 6.94 7.44 10.80
CA PRO A 81 6.67 7.61 9.39
C PRO A 81 5.87 8.90 9.12
N LYS A 82 5.97 9.39 7.90
CA LYS A 82 5.01 10.39 7.40
C LYS A 82 3.59 9.86 7.58
N PHE A 83 2.70 10.76 8.03
CA PHE A 83 1.29 10.46 8.12
C PHE A 83 0.48 11.70 7.70
N ARG A 84 -0.12 11.64 6.53
CA ARG A 84 -0.84 12.71 5.86
C ARG A 84 -2.30 12.32 5.70
N ASN A 85 -3.13 12.69 6.66
CA ASN A 85 -4.57 12.41 6.61
C ASN A 85 -5.37 13.57 7.22
N ASN A 86 -4.96 14.80 6.95
CA ASN A 86 -5.64 16.02 7.41
C ASN A 86 -5.91 16.02 8.94
N GLY A 87 -4.97 15.46 9.71
CA GLY A 87 -5.09 15.35 11.18
C GLY A 87 -6.06 14.27 11.68
N LYS A 88 -6.66 13.50 10.77
CA LYS A 88 -7.58 12.41 11.12
C LYS A 88 -6.84 11.11 11.32
N MET A 89 -7.27 10.31 12.29
CA MET A 89 -6.80 8.92 12.47
C MET A 89 -7.48 8.00 11.47
N ILE A 90 -6.81 6.89 11.15
CA ILE A 90 -7.41 5.80 10.37
C ILE A 90 -7.52 4.56 11.26
N PHE A 91 -8.49 3.71 10.95
CA PHE A 91 -8.50 2.36 11.50
C PHE A 91 -7.45 1.51 10.79
N ASN A 92 -6.87 0.55 11.48
CA ASN A 92 -5.97 -0.43 10.88
C ASN A 92 -6.71 -1.51 10.04
N CYS A 93 -8.04 -1.51 10.07
CA CYS A 93 -8.89 -2.26 9.17
C CYS A 93 -9.36 -1.33 8.05
N ILE A 94 -8.86 -1.58 6.84
CA ILE A 94 -9.08 -0.75 5.64
C ILE A 94 -9.91 -1.54 4.63
N ASP A 95 -10.91 -0.90 4.06
CA ASP A 95 -11.70 -1.53 3.01
C ASP A 95 -10.87 -1.71 1.73
N TRP A 96 -10.97 -2.92 1.17
CA TRP A 96 -10.37 -3.28 -0.11
C TRP A 96 -11.48 -3.25 -1.17
N PRO A 97 -11.60 -2.18 -1.94
CA PRO A 97 -12.58 -2.12 -3.01
C PRO A 97 -12.24 -3.12 -4.11
N ARG A 98 -13.27 -3.65 -4.77
CA ARG A 98 -13.06 -4.44 -5.97
C ARG A 98 -12.60 -3.50 -7.09
N ASP A 99 -11.49 -3.82 -7.72
CA ASP A 99 -11.04 -3.11 -8.91
C ASP A 99 -11.77 -3.69 -10.13
N ASN A 100 -12.66 -2.89 -10.71
CA ASN A 100 -13.40 -3.24 -11.93
C ASN A 100 -12.97 -2.40 -13.13
N GLU A 101 -12.03 -1.47 -12.92
CA GLU A 101 -11.59 -0.51 -13.94
C GLU A 101 -10.27 -0.88 -14.57
N SER A 102 -9.35 -1.45 -13.78
CA SER A 102 -8.03 -1.81 -14.28
C SER A 102 -8.04 -3.18 -14.96
N GLU A 103 -7.34 -3.29 -16.08
CA GLU A 103 -7.07 -4.59 -16.67
C GLU A 103 -6.30 -5.49 -15.69
N LYS A 104 -6.73 -6.75 -15.59
CA LYS A 104 -6.09 -7.70 -14.70
C LYS A 104 -4.84 -8.29 -15.35
N ILE A 105 -3.70 -7.66 -15.12
CA ILE A 105 -2.39 -8.08 -15.63
C ILE A 105 -1.80 -9.24 -14.80
N HIS A 106 -2.02 -9.22 -13.47
CA HIS A 106 -1.43 -10.21 -12.56
C HIS A 106 -2.50 -10.86 -11.66
N PRO A 107 -2.43 -12.17 -11.37
CA PRO A 107 -3.44 -12.87 -10.55
C PRO A 107 -3.68 -12.25 -9.16
N THR A 108 -2.63 -11.73 -8.55
CA THR A 108 -2.67 -11.11 -7.20
C THR A 108 -2.57 -9.58 -7.25
N GLN A 109 -2.96 -8.96 -8.37
CA GLN A 109 -2.96 -7.51 -8.54
C GLN A 109 -3.74 -6.82 -7.43
N LYS A 110 -3.13 -5.80 -6.83
CA LYS A 110 -3.76 -4.96 -5.82
C LYS A 110 -4.55 -3.83 -6.49
N PRO A 111 -5.71 -3.45 -5.94
CA PRO A 111 -6.47 -2.32 -6.46
C PRO A 111 -5.65 -1.02 -6.41
N VAL A 112 -5.65 -0.28 -7.50
CA VAL A 112 -4.92 0.99 -7.58
C VAL A 112 -5.42 1.98 -6.52
N GLU A 113 -6.72 2.07 -6.29
CA GLU A 113 -7.30 2.99 -5.30
C GLU A 113 -6.87 2.67 -3.86
N LEU A 114 -6.72 1.39 -3.50
CA LEU A 114 -6.15 1.01 -2.21
C LEU A 114 -4.71 1.48 -2.07
N LEU A 115 -3.91 1.26 -3.11
CA LEU A 115 -2.49 1.65 -3.12
C LEU A 115 -2.34 3.17 -3.10
N LYS A 116 -3.16 3.91 -3.86
CA LYS A 116 -3.20 5.38 -3.81
C LYS A 116 -3.46 5.86 -2.40
N ARG A 117 -4.48 5.33 -1.71
CA ARG A 117 -4.80 5.71 -0.33
C ARG A 117 -3.60 5.52 0.61
N LEU A 118 -2.89 4.40 0.51
CA LEU A 118 -1.70 4.15 1.33
C LEU A 118 -0.57 5.11 0.98
N ILE A 119 -0.31 5.35 -0.31
CA ILE A 119 0.73 6.27 -0.77
C ILE A 119 0.43 7.70 -0.31
N GLU A 120 -0.80 8.18 -0.43
CA GLU A 120 -1.21 9.51 0.04
C GLU A 120 -0.95 9.69 1.53
N ILE A 121 -1.26 8.68 2.35
CA ILE A 121 -1.10 8.76 3.80
C ILE A 121 0.37 8.80 4.20
N PHE A 122 1.23 8.01 3.55
CA PHE A 122 2.60 7.80 4.00
C PHE A 122 3.67 8.52 3.20
N THR A 123 3.28 9.34 2.21
CA THR A 123 4.21 10.09 1.37
C THR A 123 3.72 11.52 1.10
N ASP A 124 4.63 12.38 0.68
CA ASP A 124 4.33 13.69 0.09
C ASP A 124 4.51 13.64 -1.43
N GLU A 125 3.98 14.64 -2.17
CA GLU A 125 4.25 14.77 -3.59
C GLU A 125 5.76 14.89 -3.86
N GLY A 126 6.23 14.25 -4.94
CA GLY A 126 7.63 14.18 -5.28
C GLY A 126 8.44 13.12 -4.55
N ASP A 127 7.88 12.50 -3.50
CA ASP A 127 8.54 11.38 -2.81
C ASP A 127 8.73 10.16 -3.72
N VAL A 128 9.66 9.30 -3.33
CA VAL A 128 9.95 8.05 -4.03
C VAL A 128 9.18 6.90 -3.41
N VAL A 129 8.51 6.13 -4.25
CA VAL A 129 7.83 4.88 -3.92
C VAL A 129 8.53 3.74 -4.65
N ILE A 130 8.98 2.72 -3.91
CA ILE A 130 9.70 1.57 -4.48
C ILE A 130 8.91 0.30 -4.20
N ASP A 131 8.65 -0.48 -5.24
CA ASP A 131 8.03 -1.80 -5.15
C ASP A 131 8.99 -2.85 -5.69
N PRO A 132 9.65 -3.64 -4.82
CA PRO A 132 10.61 -4.66 -5.25
C PRO A 132 9.97 -5.89 -5.90
N CYS A 133 8.63 -6.01 -5.87
CA CYS A 133 7.87 -7.12 -6.42
C CYS A 133 6.64 -6.59 -7.18
N ALA A 134 6.89 -5.73 -8.17
CA ALA A 134 5.89 -4.88 -8.81
C ALA A 134 4.74 -5.61 -9.51
N GLY A 135 4.95 -6.85 -9.97
CA GLY A 135 3.93 -7.66 -10.62
C GLY A 135 3.27 -6.93 -11.79
N SER A 136 2.03 -6.49 -11.61
CA SER A 136 1.29 -5.70 -12.60
C SER A 136 1.73 -4.25 -12.73
N GLY A 137 2.56 -3.72 -11.82
CA GLY A 137 2.92 -2.32 -11.77
C GLY A 137 1.90 -1.39 -11.10
N SER A 138 0.84 -1.93 -10.50
CA SER A 138 -0.23 -1.13 -9.88
C SER A 138 0.27 -0.13 -8.82
N THR A 139 1.32 -0.48 -8.07
CA THR A 139 1.97 0.45 -7.11
C THR A 139 2.60 1.64 -7.83
N ILE A 140 3.25 1.41 -8.96
CA ILE A 140 3.90 2.45 -9.76
C ILE A 140 2.84 3.36 -10.39
N VAL A 141 1.78 2.77 -10.97
CA VAL A 141 0.64 3.53 -11.49
C VAL A 141 0.01 4.40 -10.40
N ALA A 142 -0.23 3.85 -9.22
CA ALA A 142 -0.76 4.60 -8.09
C ALA A 142 0.15 5.77 -7.69
N ALA A 143 1.46 5.55 -7.64
CA ALA A 143 2.44 6.59 -7.33
C ALA A 143 2.45 7.70 -8.39
N GLU A 144 2.47 7.34 -9.67
CA GLU A 144 2.43 8.28 -10.79
C GLU A 144 1.16 9.13 -10.79
N ARG A 145 -0.02 8.53 -10.56
CA ARG A 145 -1.30 9.27 -10.46
C ARG A 145 -1.28 10.33 -9.37
N LEU A 146 -0.50 10.11 -8.32
CA LEU A 146 -0.36 11.00 -7.16
C LEU A 146 0.86 11.92 -7.21
N ASN A 147 1.53 12.06 -8.35
CA ASN A 147 2.76 12.85 -8.50
C ASN A 147 3.93 12.39 -7.61
N ARG A 148 4.01 11.11 -7.30
CA ARG A 148 5.17 10.47 -6.67
C ARG A 148 6.04 9.83 -7.75
N LYS A 149 7.32 9.60 -7.43
CA LYS A 149 8.26 8.90 -8.33
C LYS A 149 8.20 7.41 -8.05
N GLY A 150 7.55 6.65 -8.92
CA GLY A 150 7.41 5.19 -8.78
C GLY A 150 8.57 4.42 -9.43
N PHE A 151 9.16 3.48 -8.69
CA PHE A 151 10.14 2.52 -9.19
C PHE A 151 9.73 1.11 -8.81
N GLY A 152 9.87 0.17 -9.75
CA GLY A 152 9.48 -1.22 -9.50
C GLY A 152 10.43 -2.22 -10.14
N PHE A 153 10.48 -3.41 -9.55
CA PHE A 153 11.24 -4.54 -10.07
C PHE A 153 10.30 -5.72 -10.29
N GLU A 154 10.42 -6.36 -11.44
CA GLU A 154 9.66 -7.57 -11.80
C GLU A 154 10.58 -8.50 -12.58
N ILE A 155 10.73 -9.74 -12.09
CA ILE A 155 11.62 -10.74 -12.71
C ILE A 155 10.98 -11.48 -13.88
N LYS A 156 9.63 -11.58 -13.88
CA LYS A 156 8.92 -12.26 -14.97
C LYS A 156 8.70 -11.30 -16.13
N LYS A 157 9.39 -11.56 -17.24
CA LYS A 157 9.38 -10.73 -18.44
C LYS A 157 7.96 -10.41 -18.95
N GLU A 158 7.04 -11.35 -18.86
CA GLU A 158 5.65 -11.16 -19.29
C GLU A 158 4.96 -10.07 -18.48
N PHE A 159 5.04 -10.14 -17.13
CA PHE A 159 4.45 -9.14 -16.25
C PHE A 159 5.17 -7.80 -16.38
N TYR A 160 6.49 -7.80 -16.44
CA TYR A 160 7.28 -6.61 -16.68
C TYR A 160 6.86 -5.86 -17.96
N THR A 161 6.68 -6.58 -19.09
CA THR A 161 6.28 -5.96 -20.35
C THR A 161 4.90 -5.33 -20.26
N LYS A 162 3.91 -6.05 -19.72
CA LYS A 162 2.55 -5.53 -19.55
C LYS A 162 2.49 -4.36 -18.57
N ALA A 163 3.21 -4.45 -17.46
CA ALA A 163 3.30 -3.38 -16.47
C ALA A 163 3.89 -2.10 -17.07
N ASN A 164 4.97 -2.22 -17.85
CA ASN A 164 5.58 -1.06 -18.52
C ASN A 164 4.63 -0.43 -19.53
N GLN A 165 3.91 -1.23 -20.31
CA GLN A 165 2.93 -0.70 -21.24
C GLN A 165 1.88 0.13 -20.48
N TRP A 166 1.28 -0.42 -19.47
CA TRP A 166 0.29 0.29 -18.64
C TRP A 166 0.85 1.60 -18.03
N ILE A 167 2.05 1.56 -17.45
CA ILE A 167 2.70 2.74 -16.88
C ILE A 167 2.95 3.83 -17.94
N MET A 168 3.33 3.45 -19.15
CA MET A 168 3.56 4.39 -20.26
C MET A 168 2.25 5.03 -20.74
N GLU A 169 1.19 4.26 -20.85
CA GLU A 169 -0.15 4.78 -21.19
C GLU A 169 -0.64 5.80 -20.14
N GLU A 170 -0.47 5.52 -18.84
CA GLU A 170 -0.81 6.46 -17.76
C GLU A 170 0.00 7.76 -17.85
N LYS A 171 1.29 7.68 -18.18
CA LYS A 171 2.15 8.87 -18.36
C LYS A 171 1.72 9.69 -19.57
N GLN A 172 1.34 9.05 -20.66
CA GLN A 172 0.88 9.77 -21.87
C GLN A 172 -0.42 10.53 -21.60
N VAL A 173 -1.42 9.88 -20.99
CA VAL A 173 -2.68 10.52 -20.61
C VAL A 173 -2.43 11.75 -19.72
N LYS A 174 -1.48 11.67 -18.80
CA LYS A 174 -1.12 12.79 -17.91
C LYS A 174 -0.46 13.96 -18.64
N LEU A 175 0.32 13.68 -19.68
CA LEU A 175 0.93 14.71 -20.53
C LEU A 175 -0.12 15.42 -21.37
N ASP A 176 -1.04 14.67 -21.97
CA ASP A 176 -2.10 15.19 -22.80
C ASP A 176 -3.04 16.13 -22.00
N VAL A 177 -3.42 15.75 -20.79
CA VAL A 177 -4.22 16.60 -19.89
C VAL A 177 -3.50 17.91 -19.55
N LYS A 178 -2.17 17.91 -19.38
CA LYS A 178 -1.40 19.12 -19.11
C LYS A 178 -1.25 20.06 -20.30
N GLN A 179 -1.39 19.56 -21.53
CA GLN A 179 -1.27 20.37 -22.75
C GLN A 179 -2.59 21.05 -23.13
N PHE A 180 -3.71 20.49 -22.74
CA PHE A 180 -5.05 20.96 -23.15
C PHE A 180 -5.88 21.52 -21.97
N GLY A 181 -5.38 21.54 -20.76
CA GLY A 181 -6.00 22.14 -19.57
C GLY A 181 -5.24 23.36 -19.07
#